data_3fde972bab0f633c6c10e9305fd6a12f
#
_entry.id   3fde972bab0f633c6c10e9305fd6a12f
#
_cell.length_a   1.000
_cell.length_b   1.000
_cell.length_c   1.000
_cell.angle_alpha   90.00
_cell.angle_beta   90.00
_cell.angle_gamma   90.00
#
_symmetry.space_group_name_H-M   'P 1'
#
loop_
_entity.id
_entity.type
_entity.pdbx_description
1 polymer ?
#
loop_
_entity_poly.entity_id
_entity_poly.type
_entity_poly.pdbx_seq_one_letter_code
_entity_poly.pdbx_strand_id
1 'polypeptide(L)'
;MLQPKRTKYRRPQKNHRKGNAMRGNQLAFGSFGIKSLETRWITARQIEAARVAMTRYMQREGQSWIRIFPDKPITKKPADVRMGKGKGDPYQYVFPAKPGRILFEIEGVSYEIAKEALRLGAQKLPTTTKFIVRRDYDKNA
;
A
#
# COMPACT_ATOMS: atom_id res chain seq x y z
N MET A 1 -1.93 10.12 9.52
CA MET A 1 -1.38 8.94 8.80
C MET A 1 -1.77 7.66 9.51
N LEU A 2 -1.85 6.59 8.78
CA LEU A 2 -2.19 5.29 9.35
C LEU A 2 -1.06 4.77 10.24
N GLN A 3 -1.43 4.30 11.42
CA GLN A 3 -0.50 3.63 12.32
C GLN A 3 -1.30 2.80 13.33
N PRO A 4 -0.71 1.71 13.88
CA PRO A 4 -1.40 0.94 14.91
C PRO A 4 -1.59 1.78 16.18
N LYS A 5 -2.72 1.60 16.84
CA LYS A 5 -2.93 2.21 18.17
C LYS A 5 -1.99 1.60 19.21
N ARG A 6 -1.74 0.31 19.09
CA ARG A 6 -0.91 -0.45 20.02
C ARG A 6 -0.31 -1.65 19.30
N THR A 7 0.94 -1.97 19.60
CA THR A 7 1.60 -3.15 19.06
C THR A 7 2.03 -4.07 20.20
N LYS A 8 2.01 -5.37 19.92
CA LYS A 8 2.47 -6.37 20.89
C LYS A 8 3.97 -6.29 21.11
N TYR A 9 4.73 -6.07 20.02
CA TYR A 9 6.17 -5.91 20.06
C TYR A 9 6.57 -4.69 19.24
N ARG A 10 7.54 -3.91 19.74
CA ARG A 10 8.02 -2.71 19.06
C ARG A 10 9.28 -2.95 18.23
N ARG A 11 9.97 -4.06 18.47
CA ARG A 11 11.24 -4.40 17.79
C ARG A 11 11.19 -5.82 17.22
N PRO A 12 10.23 -6.13 16.32
CA PRO A 12 10.18 -7.46 15.71
C PRO A 12 11.34 -7.64 14.74
N GLN A 13 11.64 -8.89 14.40
CA GLN A 13 12.62 -9.20 13.37
C GLN A 13 12.11 -8.78 12.01
N LYS A 14 13.03 -8.40 11.11
CA LYS A 14 12.67 -7.95 9.77
C LYS A 14 11.94 -9.02 8.97
N ASN A 15 12.40 -10.26 9.04
CA ASN A 15 11.93 -11.40 8.26
C ASN A 15 11.98 -11.15 6.76
N HIS A 16 12.22 -12.21 6.00
CA HIS A 16 12.15 -12.18 4.54
C HIS A 16 10.82 -12.76 4.11
N ARG A 17 10.11 -12.04 3.26
CA ARG A 17 8.85 -12.51 2.70
C ARG A 17 9.08 -13.07 1.31
N LYS A 18 8.76 -14.35 1.16
CA LYS A 18 8.86 -15.06 -0.12
C LYS A 18 7.48 -15.45 -0.59
N GLY A 19 7.36 -15.72 -1.89
CA GLY A 19 6.11 -16.19 -2.48
C GLY A 19 5.16 -15.07 -2.83
N ASN A 20 3.95 -15.47 -3.25
CA ASN A 20 2.90 -14.56 -3.67
C ASN A 20 1.89 -14.33 -2.55
N ALA A 21 1.10 -13.27 -2.67
CA ALA A 21 0.03 -13.00 -1.71
C ALA A 21 -1.06 -14.05 -1.85
N MET A 22 -1.41 -14.69 -0.72
CA MET A 22 -2.48 -15.69 -0.67
C MET A 22 -3.81 -15.08 -0.21
N ARG A 23 -3.78 -13.90 0.39
CA ARG A 23 -4.95 -13.16 0.85
C ARG A 23 -4.86 -11.72 0.35
N GLY A 24 -6.02 -11.09 0.16
CA GLY A 24 -6.07 -9.72 -0.33
C GLY A 24 -5.56 -9.59 -1.76
N ASN A 25 -5.72 -10.64 -2.56
CA ASN A 25 -5.26 -10.68 -3.95
C ASN A 25 -6.40 -10.53 -4.96
N GLN A 26 -7.61 -10.22 -4.50
CA GLN A 26 -8.78 -10.00 -5.34
C GLN A 26 -9.49 -8.71 -4.94
N LEU A 27 -10.11 -8.05 -5.93
CA LEU A 27 -10.94 -6.87 -5.66
C LEU A 27 -12.18 -7.29 -4.88
N ALA A 28 -12.47 -6.56 -3.80
CA ALA A 28 -13.60 -6.87 -2.91
C ALA A 28 -14.61 -5.72 -2.84
N PHE A 29 -14.15 -4.47 -2.92
CA PHE A 29 -14.99 -3.29 -2.67
C PHE A 29 -15.27 -2.49 -3.93
N GLY A 30 -14.28 -2.36 -4.82
CA GLY A 30 -14.39 -1.51 -5.99
C GLY A 30 -14.27 -2.27 -7.29
N SER A 31 -14.55 -1.58 -8.40
CA SER A 31 -14.42 -2.11 -9.75
C SER A 31 -12.99 -2.04 -10.26
N PHE A 32 -12.17 -1.16 -9.70
CA PHE A 32 -10.81 -0.91 -10.16
C PHE A 32 -9.84 -0.95 -8.98
N GLY A 33 -8.61 -1.31 -9.26
CA GLY A 33 -7.58 -1.32 -8.23
C GLY A 33 -6.18 -1.45 -8.81
N ILE A 34 -5.20 -1.39 -7.93
CA ILE A 34 -3.80 -1.70 -8.26
C ILE A 34 -3.30 -2.79 -7.35
N LYS A 35 -2.47 -3.67 -7.90
CA LYS A 35 -1.81 -4.73 -7.14
C LYS A 35 -0.31 -4.59 -7.25
N SER A 36 0.39 -5.01 -6.20
CA SER A 36 1.84 -5.05 -6.18
C SER A 36 2.35 -6.20 -7.05
N LEU A 37 3.44 -5.96 -7.77
CA LEU A 37 4.13 -6.99 -8.56
C LEU A 37 5.43 -7.42 -7.90
N GLU A 38 5.85 -6.76 -6.82
CA GLU A 38 7.10 -7.02 -6.13
C GLU A 38 6.87 -7.18 -4.64
N THR A 39 7.88 -7.76 -3.97
CA THR A 39 7.93 -7.77 -2.50
C THR A 39 8.63 -6.50 -2.03
N ARG A 40 7.90 -5.60 -1.38
CA ARG A 40 8.43 -4.33 -0.88
C ARG A 40 7.74 -3.93 0.42
N TRP A 41 8.43 -3.12 1.21
CA TRP A 41 7.84 -2.45 2.36
C TRP A 41 7.25 -1.11 1.91
N ILE A 42 5.99 -0.89 2.25
CA ILE A 42 5.28 0.35 1.94
C ILE A 42 5.06 1.10 3.25
N THR A 43 5.58 2.32 3.34
CA THR A 43 5.48 3.09 4.57
C THR A 43 4.13 3.80 4.68
N ALA A 44 3.75 4.20 5.90
CA ALA A 44 2.53 4.96 6.13
C ALA A 44 2.52 6.27 5.32
N ARG A 45 3.66 6.93 5.20
CA ARG A 45 3.78 8.17 4.41
C ARG A 45 3.53 7.93 2.93
N GLN A 46 4.04 6.83 2.37
CA GLN A 46 3.81 6.47 0.98
C GLN A 46 2.34 6.17 0.71
N ILE A 47 1.69 5.47 1.63
CA ILE A 47 0.25 5.17 1.53
C ILE A 47 -0.55 6.47 1.53
N GLU A 48 -0.25 7.38 2.42
CA GLU A 48 -0.95 8.68 2.50
C GLU A 48 -0.71 9.52 1.24
N ALA A 49 0.52 9.56 0.74
CA ALA A 49 0.84 10.29 -0.49
C ALA A 49 0.06 9.73 -1.69
N ALA A 50 -0.03 8.42 -1.81
CA ALA A 50 -0.80 7.77 -2.87
C ALA A 50 -2.29 8.10 -2.75
N ARG A 51 -2.85 8.00 -1.55
CA ARG A 51 -4.26 8.32 -1.31
C ARG A 51 -4.60 9.76 -1.72
N VAL A 52 -3.75 10.71 -1.34
CA VAL A 52 -3.96 12.12 -1.66
C VAL A 52 -3.88 12.34 -3.18
N ALA A 53 -2.91 11.73 -3.86
CA ALA A 53 -2.76 11.87 -5.31
C ALA A 53 -4.00 11.35 -6.06
N MET A 54 -4.51 10.18 -5.65
CA MET A 54 -5.71 9.60 -6.26
C MET A 54 -6.94 10.47 -6.03
N THR A 55 -7.15 10.91 -4.79
CA THR A 55 -8.32 11.71 -4.42
C THR A 55 -8.34 13.05 -5.15
N ARG A 56 -7.20 13.69 -5.29
CA ARG A 56 -7.09 14.95 -6.02
C ARG A 56 -7.45 14.81 -7.49
N TYR A 57 -6.97 13.75 -8.12
CA TYR A 57 -7.29 13.52 -9.53
C TYR A 57 -8.78 13.25 -9.74
N MET A 58 -9.40 12.47 -8.84
CA MET A 58 -10.83 12.16 -8.91
C MET A 58 -11.73 13.34 -8.52
N GLN A 59 -11.17 14.46 -8.06
CA GLN A 59 -11.92 15.63 -7.58
C GLN A 59 -12.94 15.26 -6.51
N ARG A 60 -12.58 14.30 -5.65
CA ARG A 60 -13.43 13.76 -4.57
C ARG A 60 -14.70 13.05 -5.05
N GLU A 61 -14.77 12.74 -6.34
CA GLU A 61 -15.84 11.88 -6.86
C GLU A 61 -15.52 10.42 -6.57
N GLY A 62 -16.56 9.60 -6.46
CA GLY A 62 -16.41 8.19 -6.19
C GLY A 62 -15.89 7.90 -4.79
N GLN A 63 -15.41 6.68 -4.61
CA GLN A 63 -14.92 6.20 -3.32
C GLN A 63 -13.64 5.40 -3.53
N SER A 64 -12.71 5.52 -2.58
CA SER A 64 -11.47 4.75 -2.58
C SER A 64 -11.31 3.99 -1.28
N TRP A 65 -10.64 2.84 -1.36
CA TRP A 65 -10.32 2.01 -0.20
C TRP A 65 -8.83 1.73 -0.18
N ILE A 66 -8.22 1.86 1.01
CA ILE A 66 -6.86 1.43 1.26
C ILE A 66 -6.94 -0.01 1.77
N ARG A 67 -6.42 -0.97 0.99
CA ARG A 67 -6.50 -2.40 1.32
C ARG A 67 -5.34 -2.90 2.17
N ILE A 68 -4.39 -2.02 2.48
CA ILE A 68 -3.20 -2.36 3.26
C ILE A 68 -3.13 -1.45 4.49
N PHE A 69 -2.46 -1.95 5.54
CA PHE A 69 -2.27 -1.18 6.77
C PHE A 69 -0.83 -1.33 7.25
N PRO A 70 -0.14 -0.23 7.57
CA PRO A 70 1.26 -0.28 8.01
C PRO A 70 1.33 -0.65 9.49
N ASP A 71 1.33 -1.95 9.78
CA ASP A 71 1.28 -2.47 11.14
C ASP A 71 2.64 -2.99 11.65
N LYS A 72 3.65 -3.10 10.79
CA LYS A 72 4.95 -3.61 11.17
C LYS A 72 5.88 -2.47 11.56
N PRO A 73 6.31 -2.40 12.85
CA PRO A 73 7.29 -1.39 13.24
C PRO A 73 8.68 -1.77 12.74
N ILE A 74 9.41 -0.79 12.22
CA ILE A 74 10.81 -0.95 11.87
C ILE A 74 11.65 0.02 12.66
N THR A 75 12.91 -0.34 12.89
CA THR A 75 13.82 0.40 13.76
C THR A 75 14.95 1.01 12.95
N LYS A 76 15.53 2.06 13.50
CA LYS A 76 16.68 2.73 12.91
C LYS A 76 17.58 3.26 14.03
N LYS A 77 18.89 3.11 13.85
CA LYS A 77 19.85 3.73 14.76
C LYS A 77 20.19 5.14 14.27
N PRO A 78 20.52 6.07 15.21
CA PRO A 78 21.01 7.38 14.81
C PRO A 78 22.26 7.29 13.92
N ALA A 79 22.47 8.32 13.09
CA ALA A 79 23.53 8.29 12.08
C ALA A 79 24.95 8.13 12.66
N ASP A 80 25.20 8.67 13.85
CA ASP A 80 26.52 8.68 14.46
C ASP A 80 26.77 7.54 15.44
N VAL A 81 25.82 6.58 15.55
CA VAL A 81 25.92 5.46 16.48
C VAL A 81 26.57 4.27 15.78
N ARG A 82 27.59 3.68 16.45
CA ARG A 82 28.26 2.50 15.94
C ARG A 82 27.36 1.28 16.00
N MET A 83 27.65 0.29 15.13
CA MET A 83 26.94 -0.98 15.13
C MET A 83 27.14 -1.74 16.44
N GLY A 84 26.15 -2.52 16.85
CA GLY A 84 26.16 -3.29 18.10
C GLY A 84 25.43 -2.61 19.24
N LYS A 85 25.48 -3.20 20.43
CA LYS A 85 24.83 -2.72 21.66
C LYS A 85 23.30 -2.63 21.56
N GLY A 86 22.71 -3.63 20.85
CA GLY A 86 21.27 -3.76 20.79
C GLY A 86 20.63 -3.18 19.54
N LYS A 87 19.34 -3.46 19.39
CA LYS A 87 18.54 -3.03 18.25
C LYS A 87 18.15 -1.56 18.40
N GLY A 88 18.09 -0.83 17.28
CA GLY A 88 17.70 0.56 17.27
C GLY A 88 16.28 0.81 17.75
N ASP A 89 15.91 2.07 17.89
CA ASP A 89 14.58 2.47 18.33
C ASP A 89 13.57 2.39 17.18
N PRO A 90 12.27 2.18 17.50
CA PRO A 90 11.22 2.22 16.48
C PRO A 90 11.23 3.55 15.73
N TYR A 91 11.14 3.47 14.41
CA TYR A 91 11.27 4.63 13.52
C TYR A 91 9.98 4.92 12.77
N GLN A 92 9.39 3.91 12.17
CA GLN A 92 8.15 4.06 11.40
C GLN A 92 7.46 2.72 11.27
N TYR A 93 6.23 2.75 10.76
CA TYR A 93 5.46 1.54 10.47
C TYR A 93 5.40 1.31 8.97
N VAL A 94 5.44 0.05 8.56
CA VAL A 94 5.38 -0.34 7.15
C VAL A 94 4.42 -1.50 6.97
N PHE A 95 3.90 -1.63 5.74
CA PHE A 95 3.19 -2.82 5.30
C PHE A 95 4.11 -3.62 4.38
N PRO A 96 4.42 -4.88 4.72
CA PRO A 96 5.22 -5.73 3.85
C PRO A 96 4.33 -6.34 2.77
N ALA A 97 4.40 -5.79 1.55
CA ALA A 97 3.62 -6.26 0.42
C ALA A 97 4.29 -7.42 -0.28
N LYS A 98 3.49 -8.39 -0.72
CA LYS A 98 3.93 -9.50 -1.59
C LYS A 98 3.35 -9.31 -2.97
N PRO A 99 3.95 -9.93 -4.03
CA PRO A 99 3.36 -9.89 -5.36
C PRO A 99 1.91 -10.40 -5.37
N GLY A 100 1.03 -9.68 -6.04
CA GLY A 100 -0.39 -10.01 -6.11
C GLY A 100 -1.27 -9.34 -5.08
N ARG A 101 -0.71 -8.67 -4.08
CA ARG A 101 -1.50 -7.98 -3.06
C ARG A 101 -2.16 -6.74 -3.64
N ILE A 102 -3.48 -6.61 -3.43
CA ILE A 102 -4.22 -5.39 -3.78
C ILE A 102 -3.87 -4.29 -2.79
N LEU A 103 -3.47 -3.14 -3.30
CA LEU A 103 -3.05 -2.00 -2.48
C LEU A 103 -4.17 -1.00 -2.30
N PHE A 104 -4.85 -0.62 -3.38
CA PHE A 104 -5.95 0.34 -3.37
C PHE A 104 -7.06 -0.11 -4.30
N GLU A 105 -8.29 0.29 -3.99
CA GLU A 105 -9.46 0.07 -4.85
C GLU A 105 -10.24 1.37 -5.02
N ILE A 106 -10.89 1.52 -6.17
CA ILE A 106 -11.71 2.68 -6.51
C ILE A 106 -13.04 2.22 -7.10
N GLU A 107 -14.10 2.95 -6.79
CA GLU A 107 -15.43 2.75 -7.34
C GLU A 107 -16.11 4.10 -7.58
N GLY A 108 -17.06 4.16 -8.49
CA GLY A 108 -17.90 5.35 -8.70
C GLY A 108 -17.33 6.37 -9.65
N VAL A 109 -16.29 6.03 -10.43
CA VAL A 109 -15.72 6.88 -11.47
C VAL A 109 -15.58 6.08 -12.75
N SER A 110 -15.38 6.78 -13.88
CA SER A 110 -15.19 6.12 -15.17
C SER A 110 -13.87 5.33 -15.21
N TYR A 111 -13.79 4.41 -16.16
CA TYR A 111 -12.58 3.60 -16.37
C TYR A 111 -11.34 4.47 -16.58
N GLU A 112 -11.44 5.49 -17.44
CA GLU A 112 -10.31 6.36 -17.75
C GLU A 112 -9.85 7.16 -16.54
N ILE A 113 -10.79 7.71 -15.77
CA ILE A 113 -10.48 8.46 -14.54
C ILE A 113 -9.84 7.54 -13.50
N ALA A 114 -10.39 6.35 -13.32
CA ALA A 114 -9.85 5.38 -12.35
C ALA A 114 -8.43 4.96 -12.73
N LYS A 115 -8.20 4.67 -14.01
CA LYS A 115 -6.89 4.25 -14.50
C LYS A 115 -5.84 5.33 -14.26
N GLU A 116 -6.14 6.59 -14.57
CA GLU A 116 -5.20 7.69 -14.36
C GLU A 116 -4.98 8.00 -12.88
N ALA A 117 -6.05 8.00 -12.09
CA ALA A 117 -5.94 8.23 -10.65
C ALA A 117 -5.03 7.18 -9.98
N LEU A 118 -5.24 5.91 -10.32
CA LEU A 118 -4.43 4.82 -9.78
C LEU A 118 -2.99 4.88 -10.28
N ARG A 119 -2.77 5.30 -11.53
CA ARG A 119 -1.42 5.53 -12.05
C ARG A 119 -0.68 6.60 -11.24
N LEU A 120 -1.34 7.71 -10.96
CA LEU A 120 -0.73 8.79 -10.18
C LEU A 120 -0.45 8.35 -8.74
N GLY A 121 -1.38 7.60 -8.14
CA GLY A 121 -1.16 7.02 -6.82
C GLY A 121 0.01 6.05 -6.79
N ALA A 122 0.11 5.21 -7.81
CA ALA A 122 1.19 4.22 -7.90
C ALA A 122 2.57 4.86 -7.99
N GLN A 123 2.68 6.05 -8.56
CA GLN A 123 3.96 6.77 -8.63
C GLN A 123 4.50 7.15 -7.25
N LYS A 124 3.67 7.19 -6.23
CA LYS A 124 4.08 7.49 -4.85
C LYS A 124 4.51 6.26 -4.07
N LEU A 125 4.36 5.08 -4.66
CA LEU A 125 4.66 3.80 -4.01
C LEU A 125 6.02 3.28 -4.47
N PRO A 126 6.72 2.51 -3.58
CA PRO A 126 8.05 1.99 -3.91
C PRO A 126 8.03 0.72 -4.75
N THR A 127 6.86 0.18 -5.05
CA THR A 127 6.70 -1.09 -5.75
C THR A 127 6.17 -0.88 -7.16
N THR A 128 6.52 -1.79 -8.06
CA THR A 128 5.89 -1.89 -9.37
C THR A 128 4.46 -2.38 -9.20
N THR A 129 3.52 -1.74 -9.87
CA THR A 129 2.10 -2.06 -9.72
C THR A 129 1.45 -2.35 -11.07
N LYS A 130 0.31 -3.02 -11.01
CA LYS A 130 -0.51 -3.30 -12.20
C LYS A 130 -1.94 -2.84 -11.93
N PHE A 131 -2.50 -2.08 -12.87
CA PHE A 131 -3.92 -1.71 -12.85
C PHE A 131 -4.75 -2.95 -13.15
N ILE A 132 -5.78 -3.17 -12.33
CA ILE A 132 -6.68 -4.32 -12.49
C ILE A 132 -8.13 -3.85 -12.46
N VAL A 133 -8.98 -4.62 -13.12
CA VAL A 133 -10.41 -4.35 -13.23
C VAL A 133 -11.16 -5.59 -12.76
N ARG A 134 -12.30 -5.39 -12.11
CA ARG A 134 -13.15 -6.51 -11.68
C ARG A 134 -13.62 -7.32 -12.88
N ARG A 135 -13.66 -8.64 -12.73
CA ARG A 135 -13.96 -9.55 -13.86
C ARG A 135 -15.31 -9.30 -14.51
N ASP A 136 -16.29 -8.88 -13.73
CA ASP A 136 -17.65 -8.63 -14.20
C ASP A 136 -17.89 -7.18 -14.64
N TYR A 137 -16.82 -6.36 -14.70
CA TYR A 137 -16.95 -4.98 -15.15
C TYR A 137 -17.08 -4.91 -16.66
N ASP A 138 -18.13 -4.23 -17.12
CA ASP A 138 -18.35 -3.95 -18.53
C ASP A 138 -18.05 -2.49 -18.82
N LYS A 139 -17.02 -2.26 -19.62
CA LYS A 139 -16.58 -0.91 -19.99
C LYS A 139 -17.60 -0.18 -20.85
N ASN A 140 -18.43 -0.93 -21.57
CA ASN A 140 -19.40 -0.40 -22.53
C ASN A 140 -20.83 -0.30 -21.95
N ALA A 141 -21.00 -0.70 -20.70
CA ALA A 141 -22.30 -0.66 -20.03
C ALA A 141 -22.66 0.74 -19.55
#